data_1dcf9e7c64a40a37a142cf18eb758131
#
_entry.id   1dcf9e7c64a40a37a142cf18eb758131
#
_cell.length_a   1.000
_cell.length_b   1.000
_cell.length_c   1.000
_cell.angle_alpha   90.00
_cell.angle_beta   90.00
_cell.angle_gamma   90.00
#
_symmetry.space_group_name_H-M   'P 1'
#
loop_
_entity.id
_entity.type
_entity.pdbx_description
1 polymer ?
#
loop_
_entity_poly.entity_id
_entity_poly.type
_entity_poly.pdbx_seq_one_letter_code
_entity_poly.pdbx_strand_id
1 'polypeptide(L)'
;MNDEPTPPADPSGNAEPASSLVLDLNFVPAWARKPPQTDPYRGREDHPDARRTERPRGRSDRDRRDGRRDRKPMDRGGRERERPRRDVREPHPRDRRGPSSPPPREERLPFMVSFIPEQERLAAMAVDIRAAQHAFPLPEVAHLFLNSPEWHLVKFEAQKRPGGHYAAKLYQSRLSGLVFADRNACFKHTVEEAMKRVFTVEAIQKEPPSGNFVCVARCRLSGELLGPPNHHDYAKRVEEIHRTRYAHMSVDEYRRNIETVRDPELIERWKEESRTHTVYRLTAGGDSAEPMDHDTARAHVEEHVAPKKVIEIARVVLPGRVSRDIQDPGLLRMLRAAWMREQKFPVTLIRALRGAFRRMGLHLFDTKEGHTFVTAIRPKAIDPGHVVQDIREALEWIKAHPGCSRQDLVQGVRPSAGDDPVKMAAVLQPLTWLIEKGHVIEFYNGTLATPKDSPVAQGPAVRAKG
;
A
#
# COMPACT_ATOMS: atom_id res chain seq x y z
N MET A 1 -8.05 15.89 -74.83
CA MET A 1 -8.87 17.07 -74.81
C MET A 1 -8.99 17.46 -73.35
N ASN A 2 -8.28 18.48 -73.11
CA ASN A 2 -8.25 19.44 -72.00
C ASN A 2 -7.84 18.93 -70.59
N ASP A 3 -6.53 18.90 -70.47
CA ASP A 3 -5.82 19.10 -69.24
C ASP A 3 -6.02 20.55 -68.75
N GLU A 4 -6.50 20.75 -67.57
CA GLU A 4 -6.42 22.03 -66.85
C GLU A 4 -5.40 21.88 -65.72
N PRO A 5 -4.37 22.70 -65.65
CA PRO A 5 -3.36 22.64 -64.60
C PRO A 5 -3.85 23.38 -63.35
N THR A 6 -3.78 22.67 -62.24
CA THR A 6 -3.96 23.21 -60.86
C THR A 6 -2.89 24.27 -60.58
N PRO A 7 -3.25 25.43 -60.02
CA PRO A 7 -2.26 26.45 -59.66
C PRO A 7 -1.41 26.06 -58.44
N PRO A 8 -0.18 26.52 -58.32
CA PRO A 8 0.70 26.21 -57.20
C PRO A 8 0.24 26.92 -55.92
N ALA A 9 0.26 26.16 -54.83
CA ALA A 9 0.01 26.65 -53.48
C ALA A 9 1.10 27.66 -53.06
N ASP A 10 0.66 28.84 -52.62
CA ASP A 10 1.50 29.85 -52.01
C ASP A 10 2.18 29.34 -50.72
N PRO A 11 3.47 29.54 -50.56
CA PRO A 11 4.14 29.30 -49.29
C PRO A 11 4.06 30.58 -48.40
N SER A 12 2.90 30.91 -47.91
CA SER A 12 2.82 31.84 -46.77
C SER A 12 2.99 31.05 -45.50
N GLY A 13 4.23 30.69 -45.20
CA GLY A 13 4.64 30.32 -43.85
C GLY A 13 4.34 31.43 -42.87
N ASN A 14 3.22 31.28 -42.15
CA ASN A 14 3.06 31.99 -40.90
C ASN A 14 4.17 31.47 -39.98
N ALA A 15 5.28 32.22 -39.93
CA ALA A 15 6.18 32.18 -38.79
C ALA A 15 5.33 32.57 -37.58
N GLU A 16 4.89 31.60 -36.77
CA GLU A 16 4.42 31.85 -35.43
C GLU A 16 5.48 32.70 -34.74
N PRO A 17 5.13 33.86 -34.15
CA PRO A 17 6.05 34.62 -33.34
C PRO A 17 6.57 33.67 -32.26
N ALA A 18 7.89 33.57 -32.15
CA ALA A 18 8.56 32.82 -31.09
C ALA A 18 7.78 33.09 -29.79
N SER A 19 7.08 32.06 -29.32
CA SER A 19 6.33 32.13 -28.08
C SER A 19 7.25 32.69 -27.03
N SER A 20 6.90 33.86 -26.55
CA SER A 20 7.55 34.49 -25.41
C SER A 20 7.64 33.39 -24.36
N LEU A 21 8.84 32.99 -23.99
CA LEU A 21 9.11 32.09 -22.88
C LEU A 21 8.52 32.82 -21.65
N VAL A 22 7.26 32.57 -21.39
CA VAL A 22 6.66 32.86 -20.09
C VAL A 22 7.41 31.96 -19.13
N LEU A 23 8.44 32.51 -18.50
CA LEU A 23 9.19 31.87 -17.43
C LEU A 23 8.17 31.63 -16.30
N ASP A 24 7.62 30.44 -16.25
CA ASP A 24 6.79 30.01 -15.13
C ASP A 24 7.72 29.87 -13.91
N LEU A 25 7.78 30.95 -13.14
CA LEU A 25 8.67 31.10 -11.98
C LEU A 25 8.34 30.12 -10.85
N ASN A 26 7.21 29.41 -10.97
CA ASN A 26 6.70 28.46 -9.96
C ASN A 26 6.46 27.05 -10.52
N PHE A 27 7.24 26.62 -11.51
CA PHE A 27 7.08 25.28 -12.06
C PHE A 27 7.39 24.21 -10.99
N VAL A 28 6.35 23.63 -10.44
CA VAL A 28 6.41 22.43 -9.60
C VAL A 28 5.92 21.26 -10.42
N PRO A 29 6.75 20.23 -10.69
CA PRO A 29 6.33 19.06 -11.42
C PRO A 29 5.06 18.43 -10.81
N ALA A 30 4.17 17.88 -11.64
CA ALA A 30 2.89 17.34 -11.19
C ALA A 30 3.01 16.28 -10.09
N TRP A 31 4.12 15.51 -10.07
CA TRP A 31 4.42 14.51 -9.05
C TRP A 31 4.87 15.11 -7.71
N ALA A 32 5.39 16.33 -7.68
CA ALA A 32 5.81 17.02 -6.44
C ALA A 32 4.62 17.70 -5.72
N ARG A 33 3.43 17.76 -6.36
CA ARG A 33 2.19 18.19 -5.70
C ARG A 33 1.74 17.06 -4.79
N LYS A 34 1.46 17.35 -3.51
CA LYS A 34 1.10 16.33 -2.49
C LYS A 34 -0.06 15.45 -2.97
N PRO A 35 0.13 14.13 -3.15
CA PRO A 35 -0.98 13.23 -3.42
C PRO A 35 -1.86 13.07 -2.17
N PRO A 36 -3.15 12.71 -2.32
CA PRO A 36 -4.01 12.41 -1.19
C PRO A 36 -3.43 11.24 -0.39
N GLN A 37 -3.33 11.41 0.93
CA GLN A 37 -2.84 10.37 1.87
C GLN A 37 -3.90 9.29 2.05
N THR A 38 -3.99 8.37 1.10
CA THR A 38 -4.88 7.21 1.17
C THR A 38 -4.07 5.98 1.51
N ASP A 39 -4.44 5.28 2.58
CA ASP A 39 -3.81 4.00 2.93
C ASP A 39 -4.16 2.94 1.87
N PRO A 40 -3.20 2.47 1.05
CA PRO A 40 -3.46 1.51 -0.01
C PRO A 40 -3.85 0.12 0.51
N TYR A 41 -3.69 -0.13 1.82
CA TYR A 41 -4.00 -1.39 2.48
C TYR A 41 -5.26 -1.31 3.36
N ARG A 42 -5.98 -0.17 3.37
CA ARG A 42 -7.23 0.02 4.10
C ARG A 42 -8.38 -0.68 3.36
N GLY A 43 -9.12 -1.55 4.04
CA GLY A 43 -10.36 -2.14 3.50
C GLY A 43 -10.38 -3.66 3.34
N ARG A 44 -9.31 -4.39 3.71
CA ARG A 44 -9.30 -5.88 3.66
C ARG A 44 -9.55 -6.58 5.00
N GLU A 45 -9.91 -5.85 6.04
CA GLU A 45 -10.22 -6.39 7.37
C GLU A 45 -11.72 -6.43 7.68
N ASP A 46 -12.60 -6.49 6.71
CA ASP A 46 -14.02 -6.75 6.96
C ASP A 46 -14.24 -8.23 7.31
N HIS A 47 -13.64 -8.66 8.44
CA HIS A 47 -14.14 -9.79 9.19
C HIS A 47 -15.35 -9.33 10.03
N PRO A 48 -16.46 -10.09 10.06
CA PRO A 48 -17.72 -9.66 10.69
C PRO A 48 -17.68 -9.45 12.21
N ASP A 49 -16.54 -9.69 12.87
CA ASP A 49 -16.40 -9.53 14.33
C ASP A 49 -16.01 -8.13 14.81
N ALA A 50 -15.80 -7.17 13.93
CA ALA A 50 -15.42 -5.80 14.31
C ALA A 50 -16.60 -4.86 14.60
N ARG A 51 -17.86 -5.34 14.56
CA ARG A 51 -19.03 -4.55 14.95
C ARG A 51 -19.28 -4.57 16.45
N ARG A 52 -18.31 -4.16 17.25
CA ARG A 52 -18.55 -3.88 18.66
C ARG A 52 -17.85 -2.60 19.10
N THR A 53 -18.69 -1.58 19.35
CA THR A 53 -18.42 -0.39 20.16
C THR A 53 -17.67 0.77 19.50
N GLU A 54 -18.37 1.54 18.68
CA GLU A 54 -18.24 2.99 18.75
C GLU A 54 -19.54 3.58 19.31
N ARG A 55 -19.59 3.79 20.60
CA ARG A 55 -20.54 4.72 21.22
C ARG A 55 -19.92 6.12 21.16
N PRO A 56 -20.65 7.12 20.63
CA PRO A 56 -20.16 8.49 20.64
C PRO A 56 -20.11 9.00 22.08
N ARG A 57 -18.92 9.40 22.52
CA ARG A 57 -18.77 10.17 23.76
C ARG A 57 -19.31 11.58 23.52
N GLY A 58 -20.49 11.85 24.05
CA GLY A 58 -21.06 13.17 24.09
C GLY A 58 -20.16 14.13 24.85
N ARG A 59 -19.88 15.25 24.22
CA ARG A 59 -19.34 16.44 24.84
C ARG A 59 -20.33 16.94 25.88
N SER A 60 -19.87 17.18 27.12
CA SER A 60 -20.50 18.13 28.01
C SER A 60 -19.42 19.11 28.46
N ASP A 61 -19.51 20.30 27.89
CA ASP A 61 -18.97 21.53 28.44
C ASP A 61 -19.62 21.80 29.80
N ARG A 62 -18.85 22.15 30.79
CA ARG A 62 -19.16 23.16 31.78
C ARG A 62 -17.90 23.55 32.55
N ASP A 63 -17.39 24.65 32.14
CA ASP A 63 -17.03 25.92 32.77
C ASP A 63 -16.87 25.96 34.31
N ARG A 64 -15.65 26.50 34.67
CA ARG A 64 -15.36 27.51 35.69
C ARG A 64 -15.56 27.21 37.16
N ARG A 65 -14.53 27.25 37.97
CA ARG A 65 -14.09 28.42 38.75
C ARG A 65 -13.08 28.07 39.84
N ASP A 66 -12.13 28.98 39.92
CA ASP A 66 -11.16 29.21 40.99
C ASP A 66 -11.68 29.05 42.44
N GLY A 67 -10.78 28.71 43.36
CA GLY A 67 -10.96 28.99 44.78
C GLY A 67 -9.98 28.24 45.71
N ARG A 68 -8.83 28.85 45.93
CA ARG A 68 -7.92 28.54 47.04
C ARG A 68 -8.67 28.52 48.37
N ARG A 69 -8.34 27.62 49.29
CA ARG A 69 -7.79 27.96 50.63
C ARG A 69 -7.63 26.74 51.53
N ASP A 70 -6.47 26.73 52.16
CA ASP A 70 -6.06 25.93 53.31
C ASP A 70 -7.05 25.94 54.46
N ARG A 71 -7.13 24.82 55.21
CA ARG A 71 -6.85 24.78 56.67
C ARG A 71 -7.14 23.42 57.28
N LYS A 72 -6.25 23.03 58.12
CA LYS A 72 -6.17 21.84 58.98
C LYS A 72 -7.10 21.93 60.20
N PRO A 73 -7.04 20.99 61.12
CA PRO A 73 -8.14 20.17 61.60
C PRO A 73 -8.55 20.54 63.03
N MET A 74 -9.71 20.08 63.47
CA MET A 74 -9.93 19.90 64.96
C MET A 74 -11.08 18.91 65.23
N ASP A 75 -10.77 18.07 66.04
CA ASP A 75 -11.27 17.11 67.01
C ASP A 75 -12.59 17.44 67.71
N ARG A 76 -13.27 16.36 68.19
CA ARG A 76 -14.20 16.20 69.29
C ARG A 76 -15.73 16.10 69.05
N GLY A 77 -16.18 14.97 69.53
CA GLY A 77 -17.35 14.97 70.42
C GLY A 77 -18.55 14.15 69.91
N GLY A 78 -18.71 13.01 70.52
CA GLY A 78 -19.78 12.04 70.35
C GLY A 78 -21.20 12.55 70.59
N ARG A 79 -22.11 11.83 70.06
CA ARG A 79 -23.42 11.51 70.68
C ARG A 79 -24.11 10.42 69.83
N GLU A 80 -24.35 9.30 70.50
CA GLU A 80 -25.26 8.25 70.15
C GLU A 80 -26.66 8.82 69.82
N ARG A 81 -27.22 8.43 68.67
CA ARG A 81 -28.67 8.39 68.43
C ARG A 81 -29.04 7.20 67.59
N GLU A 82 -30.00 6.45 68.09
CA GLU A 82 -30.61 5.23 67.63
C GLU A 82 -31.05 5.29 66.17
N ARG A 83 -30.84 4.18 65.50
CA ARG A 83 -31.28 3.93 64.12
C ARG A 83 -32.59 3.15 64.08
N PRO A 84 -33.53 3.49 63.21
CA PRO A 84 -34.58 2.54 62.81
C PRO A 84 -34.05 1.56 61.79
N ARG A 85 -34.40 0.32 61.97
CA ARG A 85 -34.10 -0.83 61.09
C ARG A 85 -34.61 -0.56 59.69
N ARG A 86 -33.72 -0.71 58.70
CA ARG A 86 -34.06 -0.72 57.32
C ARG A 86 -33.83 -2.12 56.73
N ASP A 87 -34.80 -2.56 55.94
CA ASP A 87 -34.96 -3.84 55.30
C ASP A 87 -33.71 -4.36 54.61
N VAL A 88 -33.49 -5.67 54.83
CA VAL A 88 -32.48 -6.49 54.19
C VAL A 88 -32.89 -6.64 52.70
N ARG A 89 -32.24 -5.88 51.83
CA ARG A 89 -32.25 -6.17 50.38
C ARG A 89 -31.16 -7.23 50.13
N GLU A 90 -31.58 -8.36 49.59
CA GLU A 90 -30.73 -9.43 49.11
C GLU A 90 -29.70 -8.87 48.11
N PRO A 91 -28.42 -9.26 48.17
CA PRO A 91 -27.41 -8.85 47.22
C PRO A 91 -27.62 -9.64 45.92
N HIS A 92 -27.98 -8.93 44.84
CA HIS A 92 -27.89 -9.48 43.49
C HIS A 92 -26.48 -10.03 43.22
N PRO A 93 -26.32 -11.20 42.56
CA PRO A 93 -25.03 -11.74 42.26
C PRO A 93 -24.32 -10.79 41.27
N ARG A 94 -23.29 -10.11 41.80
CA ARG A 94 -22.34 -9.38 40.96
C ARG A 94 -21.67 -10.40 40.03
N ASP A 95 -21.94 -10.28 38.76
CA ASP A 95 -21.16 -10.92 37.67
C ASP A 95 -19.68 -10.71 37.99
N ARG A 96 -19.05 -11.73 38.54
CA ARG A 96 -17.60 -11.85 38.58
C ARG A 96 -17.15 -12.11 37.17
N ARG A 97 -17.00 -11.04 36.38
CA ARG A 97 -16.12 -11.08 35.23
C ARG A 97 -14.74 -11.42 35.78
N GLY A 98 -14.36 -12.70 35.63
CA GLY A 98 -13.02 -13.13 35.88
C GLY A 98 -12.02 -12.24 35.16
N PRO A 99 -10.75 -12.15 35.57
CA PRO A 99 -9.76 -11.38 34.89
C PRO A 99 -9.78 -11.79 33.43
N SER A 100 -10.13 -10.86 32.55
CA SER A 100 -10.06 -11.06 31.11
C SER A 100 -8.66 -11.58 30.80
N SER A 101 -8.56 -12.78 30.29
CA SER A 101 -7.30 -13.34 29.82
C SER A 101 -6.60 -12.27 28.98
N PRO A 102 -5.32 -12.00 29.24
CA PRO A 102 -4.59 -11.04 28.41
C PRO A 102 -4.78 -11.48 26.95
N PRO A 103 -4.99 -10.54 26.03
CA PRO A 103 -5.16 -10.88 24.63
C PRO A 103 -3.99 -11.78 24.24
N PRO A 104 -4.22 -12.84 23.44
CA PRO A 104 -3.17 -13.76 23.05
C PRO A 104 -2.00 -12.94 22.53
N ARG A 105 -0.81 -13.15 23.08
CA ARG A 105 0.41 -12.50 22.62
C ARG A 105 0.51 -12.82 21.15
N GLU A 106 0.28 -11.82 20.31
CA GLU A 106 0.44 -11.95 18.86
C GLU A 106 1.87 -12.43 18.61
N GLU A 107 2.00 -13.66 18.15
CA GLU A 107 3.29 -14.22 17.75
C GLU A 107 3.84 -13.32 16.62
N ARG A 108 4.87 -12.56 16.95
CA ARG A 108 5.57 -11.75 15.95
C ARG A 108 6.26 -12.70 15.00
N LEU A 109 5.75 -12.81 13.80
CA LEU A 109 6.40 -13.58 12.75
C LEU A 109 7.83 -13.05 12.55
N PRO A 110 8.85 -13.94 12.43
CA PRO A 110 10.24 -13.53 12.36
C PRO A 110 10.64 -13.09 10.94
N PHE A 111 9.88 -12.16 10.39
CA PHE A 111 10.13 -11.57 9.08
C PHE A 111 10.36 -10.06 9.20
N MET A 112 11.10 -9.51 8.25
CA MET A 112 11.25 -8.08 8.03
C MET A 112 10.57 -7.69 6.74
N VAL A 113 9.82 -6.58 6.79
CA VAL A 113 9.19 -5.97 5.61
C VAL A 113 9.90 -4.66 5.32
N SER A 114 10.29 -4.46 4.07
CA SER A 114 10.90 -3.23 3.59
C SER A 114 10.38 -2.87 2.20
N PHE A 115 10.38 -1.59 1.88
CA PHE A 115 9.95 -1.08 0.60
C PHE A 115 11.15 -0.70 -0.27
N ILE A 116 11.07 -0.98 -1.56
CA ILE A 116 12.12 -0.72 -2.54
C ILE A 116 11.46 0.01 -3.72
N PRO A 117 12.08 1.07 -4.28
CA PRO A 117 11.52 1.73 -5.45
C PRO A 117 11.49 0.80 -6.67
N GLU A 118 10.43 0.88 -7.45
CA GLU A 118 10.33 0.21 -8.74
C GLU A 118 11.28 0.86 -9.75
N GLN A 119 11.95 0.05 -10.59
CA GLN A 119 13.08 0.48 -11.43
C GLN A 119 12.68 1.47 -12.54
N GLU A 120 11.60 1.20 -13.25
CA GLU A 120 11.14 2.05 -14.35
C GLU A 120 10.69 3.42 -13.83
N ARG A 121 9.94 3.42 -12.72
CA ARG A 121 9.47 4.65 -12.06
C ARG A 121 10.62 5.45 -11.46
N LEU A 122 11.61 4.75 -10.94
CA LEU A 122 12.83 5.37 -10.45
C LEU A 122 13.62 6.05 -11.57
N ALA A 123 13.72 5.41 -12.74
CA ALA A 123 14.39 5.99 -13.90
C ALA A 123 13.63 7.22 -14.42
N ALA A 124 12.30 7.15 -14.53
CA ALA A 124 11.46 8.28 -14.91
C ALA A 124 11.63 9.47 -13.94
N MET A 125 11.57 9.22 -12.63
CA MET A 125 11.79 10.23 -11.60
C MET A 125 13.17 10.90 -11.74
N ALA A 126 14.21 10.12 -12.04
CA ALA A 126 15.54 10.67 -12.24
C ALA A 126 15.64 11.58 -13.50
N VAL A 127 14.87 11.29 -14.54
CA VAL A 127 14.75 12.16 -15.74
C VAL A 127 14.05 13.46 -15.36
N ASP A 128 12.94 13.38 -14.62
CA ASP A 128 12.19 14.57 -14.18
C ASP A 128 13.03 15.48 -13.28
N ILE A 129 13.79 14.91 -12.34
CA ILE A 129 14.71 15.68 -11.47
C ILE A 129 15.78 16.40 -12.32
N ARG A 130 16.30 15.74 -13.38
CA ARG A 130 17.29 16.38 -14.27
C ARG A 130 16.68 17.51 -15.09
N ALA A 131 15.46 17.30 -15.60
CA ALA A 131 14.76 18.31 -16.39
C ALA A 131 14.38 19.54 -15.56
N ALA A 132 13.95 19.33 -14.32
CA ALA A 132 13.54 20.41 -13.43
C ALA A 132 14.71 21.26 -12.91
N GLN A 133 15.93 20.73 -12.83
CA GLN A 133 17.12 21.39 -12.27
C GLN A 133 16.97 21.90 -10.81
N HIS A 134 15.90 21.51 -10.13
CA HIS A 134 15.64 21.87 -8.75
C HIS A 134 16.17 20.83 -7.76
N ALA A 135 16.25 21.22 -6.49
CA ALA A 135 16.52 20.33 -5.39
C ALA A 135 15.20 19.86 -4.73
N PHE A 136 14.98 18.56 -4.65
CA PHE A 136 13.77 17.96 -4.09
C PHE A 136 14.07 17.27 -2.76
N PRO A 137 13.20 17.42 -1.74
CA PRO A 137 13.38 16.73 -0.46
C PRO A 137 13.20 15.24 -0.62
N LEU A 138 14.24 14.47 -0.28
CA LEU A 138 14.26 13.02 -0.44
C LEU A 138 13.15 12.29 0.32
N PRO A 139 12.73 12.72 1.53
CA PRO A 139 11.58 12.14 2.22
C PRO A 139 10.26 12.29 1.45
N GLU A 140 10.03 13.44 0.79
CA GLU A 140 8.82 13.64 -0.01
C GLU A 140 8.82 12.75 -1.25
N VAL A 141 9.96 12.65 -1.93
CA VAL A 141 10.13 11.68 -3.03
C VAL A 141 9.87 10.25 -2.55
N ALA A 142 10.37 9.87 -1.37
CA ALA A 142 10.11 8.55 -0.81
C ALA A 142 8.61 8.31 -0.51
N HIS A 143 7.91 9.32 -0.02
CA HIS A 143 6.46 9.23 0.20
C HIS A 143 5.66 9.07 -1.09
N LEU A 144 6.10 9.68 -2.21
CA LEU A 144 5.47 9.43 -3.52
C LEU A 144 5.55 7.95 -3.91
N PHE A 145 6.74 7.35 -3.75
CA PHE A 145 6.93 5.92 -4.01
C PHE A 145 6.08 5.06 -3.07
N LEU A 146 5.98 5.42 -1.80
CA LEU A 146 5.23 4.65 -0.81
C LEU A 146 3.72 4.69 -1.07
N ASN A 147 3.19 5.86 -1.43
CA ASN A 147 1.76 6.07 -1.61
C ASN A 147 1.20 5.46 -2.92
N SER A 148 2.07 5.18 -3.88
CA SER A 148 1.70 4.59 -5.17
C SER A 148 2.10 3.11 -5.21
N PRO A 149 1.15 2.16 -5.16
CA PRO A 149 1.46 0.73 -5.17
C PRO A 149 2.23 0.24 -6.41
N GLU A 150 2.19 1.02 -7.48
CA GLU A 150 2.88 0.72 -8.74
C GLU A 150 4.34 1.22 -8.73
N TRP A 151 4.70 2.07 -7.78
CA TRP A 151 6.00 2.72 -7.74
C TRP A 151 6.97 2.04 -6.78
N HIS A 152 6.48 1.06 -6.00
CA HIS A 152 7.32 0.33 -5.07
C HIS A 152 7.14 -1.18 -5.15
N LEU A 153 8.16 -1.86 -4.70
CA LEU A 153 8.18 -3.29 -4.45
C LEU A 153 8.22 -3.52 -2.95
N VAL A 154 7.55 -4.56 -2.49
CA VAL A 154 7.55 -5.01 -1.10
C VAL A 154 8.48 -6.20 -0.96
N LYS A 155 9.49 -6.07 -0.12
CA LYS A 155 10.41 -7.16 0.20
C LYS A 155 10.07 -7.74 1.57
N PHE A 156 9.78 -9.04 1.61
CA PHE A 156 9.73 -9.85 2.81
C PHE A 156 11.03 -10.63 2.93
N GLU A 157 11.66 -10.60 4.09
CA GLU A 157 12.90 -11.31 4.36
C GLU A 157 12.88 -11.93 5.75
N ALA A 158 13.16 -13.23 5.83
CA ALA A 158 13.27 -13.93 7.10
C ALA A 158 14.45 -13.40 7.91
N GLN A 159 14.24 -13.19 9.21
CA GLN A 159 15.29 -12.76 10.11
C GLN A 159 16.35 -13.87 10.24
N LYS A 160 17.62 -13.48 10.31
CA LYS A 160 18.72 -14.40 10.56
C LYS A 160 18.91 -14.56 12.06
N ARG A 161 19.08 -15.81 12.50
CA ARG A 161 19.52 -16.13 13.87
C ARG A 161 21.01 -15.91 14.04
N PRO A 162 21.50 -15.73 15.28
CA PRO A 162 22.93 -15.87 15.55
C PRO A 162 23.41 -17.23 15.02
N GLY A 163 24.37 -17.23 14.09
CA GLY A 163 24.80 -18.44 13.38
C GLY A 163 24.42 -18.47 11.89
N GLY A 164 23.73 -17.42 11.37
CA GLY A 164 23.53 -17.24 9.93
C GLY A 164 22.33 -17.95 9.32
N HIS A 165 21.67 -18.84 10.05
CA HIS A 165 20.47 -19.54 9.59
C HIS A 165 19.24 -18.66 9.68
N TYR A 166 18.29 -18.81 8.74
CA TYR A 166 17.02 -18.10 8.77
C TYR A 166 16.12 -18.61 9.91
N ALA A 167 15.43 -17.68 10.58
CA ALA A 167 14.55 -18.01 11.70
C ALA A 167 13.25 -18.67 11.27
N ALA A 168 12.80 -18.42 10.04
CA ALA A 168 11.61 -18.97 9.44
C ALA A 168 11.74 -19.04 7.92
N LYS A 169 10.75 -19.64 7.27
CA LYS A 169 10.65 -19.76 5.83
C LYS A 169 9.32 -19.18 5.37
N LEU A 170 9.31 -18.65 4.17
CA LEU A 170 8.11 -18.23 3.45
C LEU A 170 7.79 -19.25 2.38
N TYR A 171 6.52 -19.36 2.06
CA TYR A 171 6.03 -20.25 1.01
C TYR A 171 5.36 -19.41 -0.07
N GLN A 172 5.74 -19.60 -1.31
CA GLN A 172 5.19 -18.86 -2.44
C GLN A 172 4.54 -19.81 -3.44
N SER A 173 3.33 -19.46 -3.87
CA SER A 173 2.68 -20.09 -5.00
C SER A 173 3.23 -19.54 -6.30
N ARG A 174 3.83 -20.40 -7.15
CA ARG A 174 4.29 -19.98 -8.50
C ARG A 174 3.14 -19.63 -9.45
N LEU A 175 1.93 -20.02 -9.14
CA LEU A 175 0.76 -19.75 -9.98
C LEU A 175 0.25 -18.33 -9.81
N SER A 176 0.09 -17.87 -8.57
CA SER A 176 -0.43 -16.54 -8.24
C SER A 176 0.68 -15.54 -7.88
N GLY A 177 1.89 -16.02 -7.55
CA GLY A 177 2.96 -15.20 -7.00
C GLY A 177 2.76 -14.83 -5.52
N LEU A 178 1.62 -15.17 -4.90
CA LEU A 178 1.30 -14.85 -3.53
C LEU A 178 2.16 -15.63 -2.53
N VAL A 179 2.34 -15.03 -1.36
CA VAL A 179 3.22 -15.50 -0.30
C VAL A 179 2.44 -15.77 0.98
N PHE A 180 2.86 -16.81 1.70
CA PHE A 180 2.26 -17.27 2.94
C PHE A 180 3.34 -17.58 3.98
N ALA A 181 3.03 -17.37 5.24
CA ALA A 181 3.87 -17.79 6.35
C ALA A 181 3.72 -19.29 6.66
N ASP A 182 2.56 -19.89 6.35
CA ASP A 182 2.26 -21.31 6.54
C ASP A 182 2.27 -22.06 5.21
N ARG A 183 2.90 -23.24 5.22
CA ARG A 183 2.99 -24.13 4.05
C ARG A 183 1.63 -24.68 3.62
N ASN A 184 0.79 -25.05 4.58
CA ASN A 184 -0.51 -25.66 4.29
C ASN A 184 -1.48 -24.63 3.70
N ALA A 185 -1.43 -23.38 4.19
CA ALA A 185 -2.20 -22.27 3.61
C ALA A 185 -1.78 -21.99 2.16
N CYS A 186 -0.46 -21.96 1.90
CA CYS A 186 0.06 -21.81 0.54
C CYS A 186 -0.35 -22.96 -0.37
N PHE A 187 -0.30 -24.18 0.13
CA PHE A 187 -0.69 -25.37 -0.63
C PHE A 187 -2.17 -25.33 -1.00
N LYS A 188 -3.07 -25.08 -0.05
CA LYS A 188 -4.52 -24.95 -0.29
C LYS A 188 -4.82 -23.88 -1.34
N HIS A 189 -4.23 -22.69 -1.18
CA HIS A 189 -4.37 -21.63 -2.17
C HIS A 189 -3.86 -22.05 -3.56
N THR A 190 -2.72 -22.75 -3.61
CA THR A 190 -2.14 -23.22 -4.89
C THR A 190 -3.04 -24.26 -5.57
N VAL A 191 -3.70 -25.12 -4.81
CA VAL A 191 -4.68 -26.09 -5.32
C VAL A 191 -5.88 -25.35 -5.93
N GLU A 192 -6.43 -24.36 -5.23
CA GLU A 192 -7.56 -23.57 -5.73
C GLU A 192 -7.23 -22.82 -7.03
N GLU A 193 -6.03 -22.21 -7.09
CA GLU A 193 -5.56 -21.53 -8.30
C GLU A 193 -5.24 -22.51 -9.43
N ALA A 194 -4.72 -23.67 -9.13
CA ALA A 194 -4.45 -24.70 -10.13
C ALA A 194 -5.76 -25.26 -10.72
N MET A 195 -6.78 -25.51 -9.88
CA MET A 195 -8.09 -25.93 -10.34
C MET A 195 -8.67 -24.99 -11.41
N LYS A 196 -8.52 -23.68 -11.22
CA LYS A 196 -9.00 -22.66 -12.18
C LYS A 196 -8.20 -22.61 -13.49
N ARG A 197 -6.92 -22.99 -13.46
CA ARG A 197 -6.01 -22.81 -14.61
C ARG A 197 -5.75 -24.09 -15.38
N VAL A 198 -5.81 -25.23 -14.72
CA VAL A 198 -5.45 -26.53 -15.29
C VAL A 198 -6.68 -27.22 -15.88
N PHE A 199 -7.88 -26.88 -15.40
CA PHE A 199 -9.10 -27.46 -15.85
C PHE A 199 -10.03 -26.46 -16.53
N THR A 200 -10.69 -26.93 -17.60
CA THR A 200 -11.89 -26.31 -18.16
C THR A 200 -13.10 -26.94 -17.48
N VAL A 201 -14.02 -26.11 -17.03
CA VAL A 201 -15.25 -26.53 -16.35
C VAL A 201 -16.37 -26.62 -17.39
N GLU A 202 -16.93 -27.79 -17.57
CA GLU A 202 -18.04 -28.04 -18.49
C GLU A 202 -19.25 -28.60 -17.75
N ALA A 203 -20.44 -28.23 -18.19
CA ALA A 203 -21.68 -28.79 -17.71
C ALA A 203 -22.14 -29.87 -18.69
N ILE A 204 -22.14 -31.14 -18.27
CA ILE A 204 -22.59 -32.25 -19.07
C ILE A 204 -23.99 -32.65 -18.59
N GLN A 205 -24.92 -32.84 -19.51
CA GLN A 205 -26.24 -33.41 -19.20
C GLN A 205 -26.16 -34.93 -19.16
N LYS A 206 -26.45 -35.53 -18.01
CA LYS A 206 -26.65 -36.98 -17.85
C LYS A 206 -28.13 -37.33 -17.77
N GLU A 207 -28.43 -38.61 -17.92
CA GLU A 207 -29.78 -39.09 -17.69
C GLU A 207 -30.22 -38.78 -16.25
N PRO A 208 -31.49 -38.38 -16.06
CA PRO A 208 -31.99 -38.06 -14.73
C PRO A 208 -31.90 -39.32 -13.83
N PRO A 209 -31.71 -39.13 -12.52
CA PRO A 209 -31.68 -40.25 -11.59
C PRO A 209 -32.91 -41.17 -11.75
N SER A 210 -32.69 -42.43 -12.09
CA SER A 210 -33.75 -43.42 -12.22
C SER A 210 -34.24 -43.85 -10.83
N GLY A 211 -35.52 -43.71 -10.55
CA GLY A 211 -36.12 -44.12 -9.30
C GLY A 211 -37.45 -43.44 -9.00
N ASN A 212 -38.23 -44.06 -8.11
CA ASN A 212 -39.49 -43.47 -7.63
C ASN A 212 -39.17 -42.64 -6.36
N PHE A 213 -39.01 -41.35 -6.52
CA PHE A 213 -38.74 -40.45 -5.41
C PHE A 213 -40.06 -39.83 -4.92
N VAL A 214 -40.34 -40.01 -3.63
CA VAL A 214 -41.60 -39.58 -2.98
C VAL A 214 -41.44 -38.24 -2.31
N CYS A 215 -40.21 -37.83 -2.02
CA CYS A 215 -39.92 -36.57 -1.33
C CYS A 215 -38.53 -36.05 -1.66
N VAL A 216 -38.32 -34.73 -1.49
CA VAL A 216 -37.06 -34.05 -1.65
C VAL A 216 -36.80 -33.19 -0.41
N ALA A 217 -35.57 -33.19 0.08
CA ALA A 217 -35.16 -32.33 1.16
C ALA A 217 -34.84 -30.93 0.61
N ARG A 218 -35.27 -29.90 1.32
CA ARG A 218 -35.05 -28.49 0.99
C ARG A 218 -34.45 -27.75 2.19
N CYS A 219 -33.46 -26.92 1.96
CA CYS A 219 -32.92 -26.02 2.96
C CYS A 219 -33.89 -24.88 3.20
N ARG A 220 -34.40 -24.68 4.44
CA ARG A 220 -35.31 -23.56 4.79
C ARG A 220 -34.66 -22.20 4.68
N LEU A 221 -33.33 -22.13 4.84
CA LEU A 221 -32.57 -20.87 4.86
C LEU A 221 -32.28 -20.34 3.45
N SER A 222 -31.96 -21.24 2.50
CA SER A 222 -31.63 -20.85 1.12
C SER A 222 -32.71 -21.21 0.09
N GLY A 223 -33.65 -22.10 0.43
CA GLY A 223 -34.61 -22.62 -0.51
C GLY A 223 -34.05 -23.69 -1.48
N GLU A 224 -32.76 -24.02 -1.40
CA GLU A 224 -32.12 -24.97 -2.30
C GLU A 224 -32.57 -26.39 -2.06
N LEU A 225 -32.69 -27.15 -3.16
CA LEU A 225 -33.04 -28.59 -3.13
C LEU A 225 -31.77 -29.41 -2.87
N LEU A 226 -31.85 -30.23 -1.84
CA LEU A 226 -30.74 -31.09 -1.39
C LEU A 226 -30.83 -32.52 -1.96
N GLY A 227 -31.96 -32.85 -2.55
CA GLY A 227 -32.27 -34.20 -3.03
C GLY A 227 -33.01 -35.06 -2.03
N PRO A 228 -33.45 -36.24 -2.44
CA PRO A 228 -34.09 -37.20 -1.56
C PRO A 228 -33.15 -37.64 -0.44
N PRO A 229 -33.61 -37.77 0.84
CA PRO A 229 -32.77 -38.21 1.95
C PRO A 229 -32.11 -39.58 1.78
N ASN A 230 -32.69 -40.44 0.94
CA ASN A 230 -32.19 -41.79 0.62
C ASN A 230 -31.29 -41.80 -0.65
N HIS A 231 -31.05 -40.64 -1.29
CA HIS A 231 -30.15 -40.57 -2.43
C HIS A 231 -28.67 -40.51 -1.96
N HIS A 232 -27.79 -41.20 -2.68
CA HIS A 232 -26.38 -41.31 -2.32
C HIS A 232 -25.64 -39.97 -2.21
N ASP A 233 -26.04 -38.97 -3.00
CA ASP A 233 -25.42 -37.62 -2.99
C ASP A 233 -25.99 -36.68 -1.92
N TYR A 234 -27.08 -37.09 -1.22
CA TYR A 234 -27.72 -36.23 -0.22
C TYR A 234 -26.75 -35.75 0.88
N ALA A 235 -25.99 -36.68 1.45
CA ALA A 235 -25.04 -36.33 2.52
C ALA A 235 -23.95 -35.38 2.04
N LYS A 236 -23.38 -35.63 0.85
CA LYS A 236 -22.38 -34.76 0.23
C LYS A 236 -22.94 -33.37 -0.02
N ARG A 237 -24.17 -33.25 -0.52
CA ARG A 237 -24.80 -31.97 -0.81
C ARG A 237 -25.07 -31.17 0.46
N VAL A 238 -25.51 -31.82 1.53
CA VAL A 238 -25.69 -31.20 2.86
C VAL A 238 -24.37 -30.62 3.38
N GLU A 239 -23.29 -31.40 3.32
CA GLU A 239 -21.96 -30.98 3.77
C GLU A 239 -21.38 -29.84 2.89
N GLU A 240 -21.57 -29.91 1.59
CA GLU A 240 -21.11 -28.91 0.65
C GLU A 240 -21.78 -27.56 0.92
N ILE A 241 -23.10 -27.52 1.04
CA ILE A 241 -23.83 -26.28 1.29
C ILE A 241 -23.54 -25.73 2.70
N HIS A 242 -23.45 -26.63 3.70
CA HIS A 242 -23.00 -26.20 5.04
C HIS A 242 -21.62 -25.55 4.99
N ARG A 243 -20.62 -26.18 4.36
CA ARG A 243 -19.25 -25.68 4.27
C ARG A 243 -19.14 -24.37 3.51
N THR A 244 -19.92 -24.20 2.43
CA THR A 244 -19.81 -23.02 1.55
C THR A 244 -20.58 -21.82 2.06
N ARG A 245 -21.75 -22.02 2.68
CA ARG A 245 -22.64 -20.92 3.05
C ARG A 245 -22.94 -20.81 4.55
N TYR A 246 -22.90 -21.92 5.26
CA TYR A 246 -23.33 -22.01 6.67
C TYR A 246 -22.24 -22.49 7.62
N ALA A 247 -20.97 -22.30 7.26
CA ALA A 247 -19.82 -22.67 8.10
C ALA A 247 -19.80 -21.97 9.48
N HIS A 248 -20.61 -20.92 9.67
CA HIS A 248 -20.73 -20.18 10.92
C HIS A 248 -21.62 -20.86 11.96
N MET A 249 -22.42 -21.87 11.58
CA MET A 249 -23.26 -22.66 12.48
C MET A 249 -22.78 -24.11 12.53
N SER A 250 -23.21 -24.86 13.55
CA SER A 250 -22.87 -26.29 13.64
C SER A 250 -23.63 -27.10 12.58
N VAL A 251 -23.06 -28.25 12.16
CA VAL A 251 -23.72 -29.17 11.19
C VAL A 251 -25.06 -29.62 11.68
N ASP A 252 -25.19 -29.90 13.00
CA ASP A 252 -26.44 -30.34 13.60
C ASP A 252 -27.52 -29.25 13.64
N GLU A 253 -27.10 -28.00 13.83
CA GLU A 253 -27.99 -26.84 13.75
C GLU A 253 -28.44 -26.59 12.30
N TYR A 254 -27.55 -26.76 11.33
CA TYR A 254 -27.89 -26.67 9.92
C TYR A 254 -28.87 -27.77 9.51
N ARG A 255 -28.66 -29.02 9.95
CA ARG A 255 -29.58 -30.17 9.68
C ARG A 255 -30.98 -29.92 10.19
N ARG A 256 -31.20 -29.22 11.30
CA ARG A 256 -32.53 -28.84 11.83
C ARG A 256 -33.28 -27.90 10.92
N ASN A 257 -32.56 -27.18 10.05
CA ASN A 257 -33.13 -26.26 9.07
C ASN A 257 -33.41 -26.95 7.71
N ILE A 258 -33.30 -28.26 7.64
CA ILE A 258 -33.64 -29.03 6.45
C ILE A 258 -35.06 -29.60 6.65
N GLU A 259 -35.94 -29.34 5.72
CA GLU A 259 -37.31 -29.89 5.68
C GLU A 259 -37.45 -30.86 4.51
N THR A 260 -38.30 -31.87 4.71
CA THR A 260 -38.65 -32.83 3.67
C THR A 260 -39.99 -32.47 3.09
N VAL A 261 -40.02 -32.19 1.77
CA VAL A 261 -41.22 -31.78 1.04
C VAL A 261 -41.64 -32.87 0.08
N ARG A 262 -42.96 -33.11 -0.03
CA ARG A 262 -43.56 -34.15 -0.91
C ARG A 262 -44.28 -33.50 -2.10
N ASP A 263 -43.72 -32.45 -2.66
CA ASP A 263 -44.27 -31.73 -3.79
C ASP A 263 -43.73 -32.35 -5.09
N PRO A 264 -44.60 -32.84 -6.01
CA PRO A 264 -44.18 -33.39 -7.30
C PRO A 264 -43.39 -32.42 -8.15
N GLU A 265 -43.75 -31.11 -8.15
CA GLU A 265 -43.06 -30.09 -8.94
C GLU A 265 -41.61 -29.92 -8.47
N LEU A 266 -41.39 -29.94 -7.15
CA LEU A 266 -40.04 -29.82 -6.59
C LEU A 266 -39.18 -31.08 -6.83
N ILE A 267 -39.83 -32.25 -6.92
CA ILE A 267 -39.16 -33.51 -7.24
C ILE A 267 -38.71 -33.48 -8.72
N GLU A 268 -39.58 -33.04 -9.63
CA GLU A 268 -39.23 -32.92 -11.04
C GLU A 268 -38.15 -31.85 -11.26
N ARG A 269 -38.27 -30.72 -10.59
CA ARG A 269 -37.24 -29.71 -10.63
C ARG A 269 -35.89 -30.23 -10.13
N TRP A 270 -35.85 -30.95 -9.01
CA TRP A 270 -34.64 -31.58 -8.53
C TRP A 270 -34.05 -32.59 -9.54
N LYS A 271 -34.90 -33.40 -10.18
CA LYS A 271 -34.46 -34.34 -11.22
C LYS A 271 -33.81 -33.59 -12.39
N GLU A 272 -34.40 -32.48 -12.81
CA GLU A 272 -33.87 -31.67 -13.90
C GLU A 272 -32.55 -30.97 -13.51
N GLU A 273 -32.49 -30.41 -12.29
CA GLU A 273 -31.24 -29.86 -11.75
C GLU A 273 -30.15 -30.93 -11.61
N SER A 274 -30.52 -32.16 -11.26
CA SER A 274 -29.59 -33.30 -11.12
C SER A 274 -29.12 -33.89 -12.45
N ARG A 275 -29.70 -33.48 -13.60
CA ARG A 275 -29.19 -33.86 -14.94
C ARG A 275 -27.88 -33.12 -15.25
N THR A 276 -27.69 -31.95 -14.69
CA THR A 276 -26.53 -31.14 -14.98
C THR A 276 -25.38 -31.49 -14.03
N HIS A 277 -24.40 -32.20 -14.53
CA HIS A 277 -23.17 -32.51 -13.81
C HIS A 277 -22.03 -31.62 -14.28
N THR A 278 -21.37 -30.98 -13.32
CA THR A 278 -20.15 -30.21 -13.59
C THR A 278 -18.97 -31.16 -13.68
N VAL A 279 -18.29 -31.17 -14.82
CA VAL A 279 -17.09 -31.98 -15.04
C VAL A 279 -15.90 -31.08 -15.33
N TYR A 280 -14.75 -31.59 -14.98
CA TYR A 280 -13.46 -30.93 -15.12
C TYR A 280 -12.63 -31.65 -16.18
N ARG A 281 -12.20 -30.95 -17.24
CA ARG A 281 -11.29 -31.47 -18.26
C ARG A 281 -9.95 -30.77 -18.18
N LEU A 282 -8.89 -31.53 -18.33
CA LEU A 282 -7.54 -30.96 -18.41
C LEU A 282 -7.40 -30.08 -19.65
N THR A 283 -7.10 -28.79 -19.46
CA THR A 283 -6.91 -27.82 -20.54
C THR A 283 -5.83 -28.25 -21.53
N ALA A 284 -4.76 -28.91 -21.04
CA ALA A 284 -3.65 -29.39 -21.87
C ALA A 284 -3.99 -30.59 -22.76
N GLY A 285 -5.08 -31.31 -22.46
CA GLY A 285 -5.53 -32.49 -23.24
C GLY A 285 -6.59 -32.18 -24.29
N GLY A 286 -7.11 -30.97 -24.36
CA GLY A 286 -8.21 -30.56 -25.23
C GLY A 286 -9.45 -31.44 -25.04
N ASP A 287 -10.25 -31.63 -26.10
CA ASP A 287 -11.50 -32.43 -26.06
C ASP A 287 -11.27 -33.93 -25.83
N SER A 288 -10.02 -34.40 -25.97
CA SER A 288 -9.65 -35.81 -25.77
C SER A 288 -9.38 -36.17 -24.30
N ALA A 289 -9.34 -35.20 -23.40
CA ALA A 289 -9.12 -35.46 -21.97
C ALA A 289 -10.37 -36.09 -21.32
N GLU A 290 -10.17 -37.14 -20.54
CA GLU A 290 -11.27 -37.74 -19.81
C GLU A 290 -11.90 -36.75 -18.83
N PRO A 291 -13.24 -36.62 -18.81
CA PRO A 291 -13.92 -35.75 -17.85
C PRO A 291 -13.80 -36.34 -16.44
N MET A 292 -13.39 -35.53 -15.51
CA MET A 292 -13.23 -35.88 -14.09
C MET A 292 -14.29 -35.16 -13.25
N ASP A 293 -14.69 -35.76 -12.15
CA ASP A 293 -15.47 -35.08 -11.13
C ASP A 293 -14.58 -34.12 -10.32
N HIS A 294 -15.18 -33.25 -9.53
CA HIS A 294 -14.46 -32.25 -8.73
C HIS A 294 -13.41 -32.87 -7.80
N ASP A 295 -13.78 -33.99 -7.13
CA ASP A 295 -12.91 -34.60 -6.13
C ASP A 295 -11.70 -35.28 -6.78
N THR A 296 -11.90 -35.94 -7.92
CA THR A 296 -10.83 -36.55 -8.72
C THR A 296 -9.91 -35.50 -9.32
N ALA A 297 -10.48 -34.42 -9.87
CA ALA A 297 -9.72 -33.30 -10.41
C ALA A 297 -8.88 -32.61 -9.32
N ARG A 298 -9.47 -32.43 -8.14
CA ARG A 298 -8.78 -31.86 -6.98
C ARG A 298 -7.63 -32.77 -6.51
N ALA A 299 -7.89 -34.08 -6.35
CA ALA A 299 -6.86 -35.05 -5.99
C ALA A 299 -5.70 -35.05 -6.99
N HIS A 300 -5.99 -35.00 -8.29
CA HIS A 300 -4.98 -34.87 -9.34
C HIS A 300 -4.09 -33.62 -9.16
N VAL A 301 -4.69 -32.47 -8.84
CA VAL A 301 -3.95 -31.25 -8.58
C VAL A 301 -3.10 -31.36 -7.31
N GLU A 302 -3.67 -31.91 -6.24
CA GLU A 302 -2.97 -32.06 -4.96
C GLU A 302 -1.75 -32.98 -5.06
N GLU A 303 -1.82 -34.01 -5.92
CA GLU A 303 -0.74 -34.98 -6.09
C GLU A 303 0.29 -34.53 -7.14
N HIS A 304 -0.15 -34.01 -8.28
CA HIS A 304 0.74 -33.84 -9.44
C HIS A 304 1.13 -32.39 -9.73
N VAL A 305 0.31 -31.41 -9.35
CA VAL A 305 0.51 -29.99 -9.71
C VAL A 305 0.99 -29.16 -8.54
N ALA A 306 0.25 -29.15 -7.44
CA ALA A 306 0.50 -28.25 -6.31
C ALA A 306 1.88 -28.44 -5.66
N PRO A 307 2.43 -29.67 -5.48
CA PRO A 307 3.75 -29.85 -4.89
C PRO A 307 4.88 -29.19 -5.71
N LYS A 308 4.73 -29.15 -7.03
CA LYS A 308 5.71 -28.54 -7.96
C LYS A 308 5.60 -27.01 -8.04
N LYS A 309 4.46 -26.46 -7.59
CA LYS A 309 4.16 -25.03 -7.69
C LYS A 309 4.32 -24.27 -6.38
N VAL A 310 4.46 -24.95 -5.25
CA VAL A 310 4.80 -24.37 -3.96
C VAL A 310 6.31 -24.38 -3.78
N ILE A 311 6.89 -23.20 -3.58
CA ILE A 311 8.32 -23.04 -3.33
C ILE A 311 8.57 -22.50 -1.93
N GLU A 312 9.64 -22.94 -1.33
CA GLU A 312 10.13 -22.48 -0.05
C GLU A 312 11.25 -21.47 -0.25
N ILE A 313 11.14 -20.30 0.35
CA ILE A 313 12.05 -19.19 0.17
C ILE A 313 12.30 -18.48 1.50
N ALA A 314 13.48 -17.90 1.67
CA ALA A 314 13.82 -17.07 2.82
C ALA A 314 13.57 -15.57 2.56
N ARG A 315 13.47 -15.19 1.29
CA ARG A 315 13.30 -13.81 0.85
C ARG A 315 12.46 -13.78 -0.42
N VAL A 316 11.54 -12.81 -0.50
CA VAL A 316 10.72 -12.55 -1.69
C VAL A 316 10.59 -11.06 -1.91
N VAL A 317 10.47 -10.66 -3.16
CA VAL A 317 10.15 -9.30 -3.57
C VAL A 317 8.89 -9.36 -4.43
N LEU A 318 7.86 -8.64 -4.02
CA LEU A 318 6.56 -8.60 -4.69
C LEU A 318 6.30 -7.19 -5.20
N PRO A 319 5.71 -7.02 -6.40
CA PRO A 319 5.14 -5.74 -6.79
C PRO A 319 4.15 -5.23 -5.74
N GLY A 320 4.14 -3.92 -5.48
CA GLY A 320 3.23 -3.34 -4.49
C GLY A 320 1.75 -3.64 -4.79
N ARG A 321 1.36 -3.74 -6.07
CA ARG A 321 0.01 -4.20 -6.45
C ARG A 321 -0.29 -5.61 -5.94
N VAL A 322 0.61 -6.57 -6.20
CA VAL A 322 0.44 -7.97 -5.79
C VAL A 322 0.47 -8.11 -4.28
N SER A 323 1.26 -7.28 -3.59
CA SER A 323 1.31 -7.29 -2.12
C SER A 323 -0.03 -6.96 -1.46
N ARG A 324 -0.92 -6.26 -2.16
CA ARG A 324 -2.29 -5.96 -1.70
C ARG A 324 -3.18 -7.19 -1.71
N ASP A 325 -2.83 -8.22 -2.49
CA ASP A 325 -3.59 -9.45 -2.64
C ASP A 325 -3.15 -10.56 -1.67
N ILE A 326 -2.21 -10.25 -0.77
CA ILE A 326 -1.78 -11.17 0.29
C ILE A 326 -2.99 -11.57 1.15
N GLN A 327 -3.23 -12.89 1.23
CA GLN A 327 -4.34 -13.48 1.97
C GLN A 327 -3.94 -13.93 3.38
N ASP A 328 -2.64 -14.08 3.64
CA ASP A 328 -2.11 -14.46 4.96
C ASP A 328 -2.29 -13.31 5.95
N PRO A 329 -3.13 -13.49 7.01
CA PRO A 329 -3.43 -12.41 7.96
C PRO A 329 -2.20 -11.92 8.73
N GLY A 330 -1.24 -12.82 9.00
CA GLY A 330 -0.02 -12.50 9.71
C GLY A 330 0.90 -11.60 8.88
N LEU A 331 1.12 -11.98 7.62
CA LEU A 331 1.92 -11.18 6.69
C LEU A 331 1.26 -9.85 6.35
N LEU A 332 -0.07 -9.84 6.20
CA LEU A 332 -0.82 -8.60 5.92
C LEU A 332 -0.71 -7.60 7.09
N ARG A 333 -0.85 -8.06 8.34
CA ARG A 333 -0.64 -7.21 9.53
C ARG A 333 0.78 -6.63 9.57
N MET A 334 1.79 -7.46 9.27
CA MET A 334 3.18 -7.00 9.22
C MET A 334 3.40 -5.96 8.14
N LEU A 335 2.83 -6.17 6.95
CA LEU A 335 2.92 -5.23 5.83
C LEU A 335 2.29 -3.89 6.20
N ARG A 336 1.09 -3.88 6.77
CA ARG A 336 0.42 -2.66 7.26
C ARG A 336 1.24 -1.94 8.31
N ALA A 337 1.74 -2.67 9.32
CA ALA A 337 2.58 -2.08 10.35
C ALA A 337 3.87 -1.48 9.79
N ALA A 338 4.47 -2.11 8.78
CA ALA A 338 5.65 -1.60 8.09
C ALA A 338 5.30 -0.35 7.27
N TRP A 339 4.19 -0.37 6.52
CA TRP A 339 3.73 0.77 5.75
C TRP A 339 3.41 1.98 6.64
N MET A 340 2.71 1.79 7.77
CA MET A 340 2.43 2.87 8.72
C MET A 340 3.69 3.47 9.34
N ARG A 341 4.75 2.67 9.55
CA ARG A 341 6.05 3.19 10.01
C ARG A 341 6.73 4.02 8.93
N GLU A 342 6.75 3.52 7.70
CA GLU A 342 7.34 4.24 6.56
C GLU A 342 6.57 5.53 6.24
N GLN A 343 5.26 5.59 6.48
CA GLN A 343 4.47 6.83 6.35
C GLN A 343 4.92 7.94 7.31
N LYS A 344 5.39 7.57 8.49
CA LYS A 344 5.95 8.54 9.43
C LYS A 344 7.38 8.93 9.04
N PHE A 345 8.20 7.92 8.75
CA PHE A 345 9.61 8.06 8.41
C PHE A 345 10.00 7.01 7.38
N PRO A 346 10.10 7.34 6.10
CA PRO A 346 10.33 6.39 5.00
C PRO A 346 11.78 5.91 4.92
N VAL A 347 12.28 5.30 6.01
CA VAL A 347 13.70 4.95 6.21
C VAL A 347 14.19 3.94 5.18
N THR A 348 13.38 2.91 4.87
CA THR A 348 13.81 1.85 3.94
C THR A 348 13.85 2.36 2.52
N LEU A 349 12.85 3.16 2.11
CA LEU A 349 12.82 3.81 0.81
C LEU A 349 13.92 4.87 0.65
N ILE A 350 14.12 5.75 1.63
CA ILE A 350 15.20 6.74 1.59
C ILE A 350 16.56 6.07 1.39
N ARG A 351 16.82 4.97 2.12
CA ARG A 351 18.08 4.22 1.98
C ARG A 351 18.25 3.65 0.57
N ALA A 352 17.18 3.07 0.01
CA ALA A 352 17.19 2.52 -1.33
C ALA A 352 17.35 3.61 -2.40
N LEU A 353 16.60 4.72 -2.28
CA LEU A 353 16.65 5.87 -3.19
C LEU A 353 18.03 6.55 -3.17
N ARG A 354 18.63 6.77 -1.99
CA ARG A 354 20.00 7.33 -1.89
C ARG A 354 21.02 6.55 -2.72
N GLY A 355 21.00 5.22 -2.59
CA GLY A 355 21.90 4.36 -3.35
C GLY A 355 21.62 4.38 -4.85
N ALA A 356 20.36 4.38 -5.22
CA ALA A 356 19.92 4.36 -6.61
C ALA A 356 20.21 5.70 -7.33
N PHE A 357 19.84 6.82 -6.75
CA PHE A 357 20.07 8.15 -7.33
C PHE A 357 21.56 8.46 -7.51
N ARG A 358 22.41 8.06 -6.55
CA ARG A 358 23.87 8.18 -6.71
C ARG A 358 24.38 7.39 -7.91
N ARG A 359 23.92 6.15 -8.11
CA ARG A 359 24.30 5.34 -9.29
C ARG A 359 23.83 5.94 -10.60
N MET A 360 22.72 6.68 -10.56
CA MET A 360 22.18 7.41 -11.71
C MET A 360 22.84 8.78 -11.94
N GLY A 361 23.85 9.15 -11.14
CA GLY A 361 24.58 10.40 -11.29
C GLY A 361 23.87 11.63 -10.69
N LEU A 362 22.83 11.43 -9.86
CA LEU A 362 22.20 12.50 -9.10
C LEU A 362 23.00 12.78 -7.81
N HIS A 363 22.98 14.02 -7.37
CA HIS A 363 23.68 14.49 -6.20
C HIS A 363 22.74 14.59 -5.00
N LEU A 364 23.25 14.19 -3.84
CA LEU A 364 22.53 14.25 -2.58
C LEU A 364 23.32 15.14 -1.61
N PHE A 365 22.63 16.04 -0.95
CA PHE A 365 23.19 16.89 0.08
C PHE A 365 22.23 17.04 1.26
N ASP A 366 22.77 17.33 2.43
CA ASP A 366 21.99 17.55 3.64
C ASP A 366 22.02 19.04 4.00
N THR A 367 20.87 19.60 4.42
CA THR A 367 20.79 20.97 4.94
C THR A 367 21.19 21.01 6.42
N LYS A 368 21.38 22.20 6.99
CA LYS A 368 21.68 22.37 8.42
C LYS A 368 20.60 21.81 9.34
N GLU A 369 19.37 21.80 8.87
CA GLU A 369 18.20 21.30 9.59
C GLU A 369 18.11 19.78 9.54
N GLY A 370 19.05 19.10 8.88
CA GLY A 370 19.10 17.65 8.77
C GLY A 370 18.22 17.06 7.65
N HIS A 371 17.67 17.91 6.78
CA HIS A 371 16.89 17.46 5.63
C HIS A 371 17.81 17.07 4.47
N THR A 372 17.59 15.88 3.90
CA THR A 372 18.29 15.42 2.71
C THR A 372 17.55 15.84 1.44
N PHE A 373 18.27 16.40 0.49
CA PHE A 373 17.78 16.76 -0.84
C PHE A 373 18.49 15.98 -1.93
N VAL A 374 17.80 15.82 -3.07
CA VAL A 374 18.34 15.25 -4.31
C VAL A 374 18.24 16.30 -5.42
N THR A 375 19.29 16.43 -6.23
CA THR A 375 19.38 17.37 -7.36
C THR A 375 20.20 16.77 -8.49
N ALA A 376 19.99 17.28 -9.70
CA ALA A 376 20.80 16.97 -10.86
C ALA A 376 22.15 17.69 -10.87
N ILE A 377 22.20 18.87 -10.28
CA ILE A 377 23.35 19.76 -10.30
C ILE A 377 24.15 19.58 -8.99
N ARG A 378 25.46 19.42 -9.11
CA ARG A 378 26.32 19.26 -7.94
C ARG A 378 26.50 20.60 -7.23
N PRO A 379 26.07 20.77 -5.97
CA PRO A 379 26.31 21.99 -5.23
C PRO A 379 27.80 22.26 -5.04
N LYS A 380 28.25 23.45 -5.39
CA LYS A 380 29.64 23.88 -5.29
C LYS A 380 29.71 25.36 -4.90
N ALA A 381 30.28 25.64 -3.75
CA ALA A 381 30.52 27.02 -3.34
C ALA A 381 31.46 27.76 -4.31
N ILE A 382 31.28 29.07 -4.46
CA ILE A 382 32.15 29.94 -5.25
C ILE A 382 32.52 31.15 -4.42
N ASP A 383 33.76 31.62 -4.62
CA ASP A 383 34.22 32.87 -4.05
C ASP A 383 33.71 34.06 -4.87
N PRO A 384 32.96 35.02 -4.28
CA PRO A 384 32.49 36.21 -4.97
C PRO A 384 33.58 37.04 -5.60
N GLY A 385 34.80 36.97 -5.09
CA GLY A 385 35.96 37.72 -5.60
C GLY A 385 36.38 37.35 -7.03
N HIS A 386 36.00 36.17 -7.50
CA HIS A 386 36.45 35.65 -8.80
C HIS A 386 35.35 35.64 -9.88
N VAL A 387 34.27 36.37 -9.70
CA VAL A 387 33.14 36.41 -10.65
C VAL A 387 32.87 37.82 -11.15
N VAL A 388 32.20 37.93 -12.31
CA VAL A 388 31.79 39.20 -12.92
C VAL A 388 30.79 39.93 -12.00
N GLN A 389 30.75 41.25 -12.11
CA GLN A 389 29.97 42.11 -11.21
C GLN A 389 28.50 41.70 -11.06
N ASP A 390 27.80 41.46 -12.16
CA ASP A 390 26.36 41.08 -12.12
C ASP A 390 26.13 39.77 -11.39
N ILE A 391 27.03 38.78 -11.57
CA ILE A 391 26.99 37.51 -10.88
C ILE A 391 27.27 37.66 -9.38
N ARG A 392 28.22 38.56 -9.04
CA ARG A 392 28.57 38.91 -7.67
C ARG A 392 27.40 39.55 -6.94
N GLU A 393 26.78 40.55 -7.55
CA GLU A 393 25.61 41.24 -6.97
C GLU A 393 24.48 40.24 -6.65
N ALA A 394 24.13 39.36 -7.60
CA ALA A 394 23.11 38.34 -7.39
C ALA A 394 23.51 37.34 -6.26
N LEU A 395 24.77 36.90 -6.25
CA LEU A 395 25.27 35.95 -5.25
C LEU A 395 25.30 36.56 -3.84
N GLU A 396 25.78 37.78 -3.69
CA GLU A 396 25.83 38.50 -2.41
C GLU A 396 24.41 38.77 -1.88
N TRP A 397 23.51 39.17 -2.76
CA TRP A 397 22.12 39.41 -2.39
C TRP A 397 21.45 38.13 -1.87
N ILE A 398 21.60 36.99 -2.57
CA ILE A 398 21.06 35.67 -2.12
C ILE A 398 21.70 35.22 -0.80
N LYS A 399 23.00 35.49 -0.59
CA LYS A 399 23.69 35.21 0.68
C LYS A 399 23.11 35.99 1.86
N ALA A 400 22.75 37.26 1.59
CA ALA A 400 22.14 38.14 2.59
C ALA A 400 20.67 37.78 2.88
N HIS A 401 19.96 37.20 1.88
CA HIS A 401 18.53 36.87 1.97
C HIS A 401 18.29 35.38 1.68
N PRO A 402 18.72 34.47 2.55
CA PRO A 402 18.54 33.03 2.33
C PRO A 402 17.07 32.67 2.34
N GLY A 403 16.64 31.89 1.33
CA GLY A 403 15.24 31.49 1.15
C GLY A 403 14.41 32.45 0.30
N CYS A 404 15.05 33.46 -0.32
CA CYS A 404 14.40 34.35 -1.29
C CYS A 404 13.95 33.61 -2.54
N SER A 405 12.93 34.11 -3.22
CA SER A 405 12.50 33.68 -4.53
C SER A 405 13.22 34.39 -5.66
N ARG A 406 13.03 33.92 -6.91
CA ARG A 406 13.51 34.64 -8.10
C ARG A 406 12.93 36.07 -8.20
N GLN A 407 11.68 36.24 -7.81
CA GLN A 407 11.00 37.53 -7.81
C GLN A 407 11.63 38.50 -6.79
N ASP A 408 11.88 38.01 -5.57
CA ASP A 408 12.53 38.79 -4.52
C ASP A 408 13.93 39.23 -4.95
N LEU A 409 14.68 38.34 -5.65
CA LEU A 409 16.00 38.69 -6.18
C LEU A 409 15.92 39.83 -7.23
N VAL A 410 14.98 39.74 -8.18
CA VAL A 410 14.81 40.78 -9.20
C VAL A 410 14.46 42.11 -8.55
N GLN A 411 13.53 42.12 -7.60
CA GLN A 411 13.13 43.35 -6.88
C GLN A 411 14.25 43.92 -6.02
N GLY A 412 15.05 43.05 -5.41
CA GLY A 412 16.15 43.48 -4.53
C GLY A 412 17.37 44.02 -5.27
N VAL A 413 17.75 43.37 -6.39
CA VAL A 413 18.93 43.79 -7.18
C VAL A 413 18.61 44.94 -8.13
N ARG A 414 17.45 44.98 -8.74
CA ARG A 414 16.99 45.98 -9.69
C ARG A 414 15.54 46.42 -9.39
N PRO A 415 15.30 47.26 -8.37
CA PRO A 415 13.94 47.70 -8.00
C PRO A 415 13.21 48.42 -9.15
N SER A 416 13.96 49.02 -10.06
CA SER A 416 13.42 49.72 -11.24
C SER A 416 13.10 48.83 -12.43
N ALA A 417 13.29 47.52 -12.29
CA ALA A 417 13.01 46.59 -13.39
C ALA A 417 11.49 46.45 -13.66
N GLY A 418 10.65 46.60 -12.62
CA GLY A 418 9.19 46.45 -12.76
C GLY A 418 8.82 45.20 -13.57
N ASP A 419 7.94 45.35 -14.55
CA ASP A 419 7.56 44.28 -15.49
C ASP A 419 8.36 44.35 -16.81
N ASP A 420 9.48 45.10 -16.86
CA ASP A 420 10.31 45.22 -18.05
C ASP A 420 11.09 43.88 -18.29
N PRO A 421 10.76 43.11 -19.34
CA PRO A 421 11.36 41.81 -19.57
C PRO A 421 12.86 41.85 -19.82
N VAL A 422 13.38 42.95 -20.38
CA VAL A 422 14.82 43.11 -20.67
C VAL A 422 15.61 43.28 -19.38
N LYS A 423 15.12 44.12 -18.47
CA LYS A 423 15.75 44.33 -17.16
C LYS A 423 15.64 43.13 -16.24
N MET A 424 14.52 42.38 -16.31
CA MET A 424 14.37 41.13 -15.60
C MET A 424 15.37 40.08 -16.12
N ALA A 425 15.53 39.95 -17.44
CA ALA A 425 16.46 39.02 -18.04
C ALA A 425 17.91 39.29 -17.61
N ALA A 426 18.31 40.58 -17.47
CA ALA A 426 19.64 40.97 -17.02
C ALA A 426 19.99 40.45 -15.60
N VAL A 427 18.99 40.24 -14.73
CA VAL A 427 19.19 39.66 -13.38
C VAL A 427 19.04 38.12 -13.43
N LEU A 428 18.12 37.59 -14.24
CA LEU A 428 17.84 36.15 -14.29
C LEU A 428 18.92 35.37 -15.05
N GLN A 429 19.61 35.95 -16.06
CA GLN A 429 20.71 35.27 -16.75
C GLN A 429 21.89 34.94 -15.82
N PRO A 430 22.42 35.85 -14.98
CA PRO A 430 23.40 35.55 -13.95
C PRO A 430 22.94 34.48 -12.98
N LEU A 431 21.66 34.54 -12.55
CA LEU A 431 21.09 33.51 -11.66
C LEU A 431 21.04 32.12 -12.32
N THR A 432 20.60 32.04 -13.58
CA THR A 432 20.55 30.78 -14.33
C THR A 432 21.94 30.16 -14.42
N TRP A 433 22.96 30.96 -14.73
CA TRP A 433 24.35 30.49 -14.75
C TRP A 433 24.81 29.99 -13.37
N LEU A 434 24.48 30.69 -12.29
CA LEU A 434 24.81 30.28 -10.92
C LEU A 434 24.14 28.94 -10.55
N ILE A 435 22.91 28.71 -10.98
CA ILE A 435 22.18 27.45 -10.75
C ILE A 435 22.83 26.34 -11.56
N GLU A 436 23.03 26.52 -12.86
CA GLU A 436 23.65 25.52 -13.76
C GLU A 436 25.02 25.05 -13.29
N LYS A 437 25.81 25.98 -12.74
CA LYS A 437 27.14 25.69 -12.18
C LYS A 437 27.10 25.16 -10.74
N GLY A 438 25.94 25.16 -10.12
CA GLY A 438 25.71 24.66 -8.75
C GLY A 438 26.15 25.62 -7.66
N HIS A 439 26.36 26.90 -7.98
CA HIS A 439 26.74 27.94 -7.02
C HIS A 439 25.56 28.53 -6.27
N VAL A 440 24.36 28.34 -6.81
CA VAL A 440 23.08 28.58 -6.16
C VAL A 440 22.24 27.31 -6.31
N ILE A 441 21.53 26.95 -5.27
CA ILE A 441 20.56 25.83 -5.26
C ILE A 441 19.18 26.46 -5.31
N GLU A 442 18.40 26.06 -6.28
CA GLU A 442 16.97 26.33 -6.33
C GLU A 442 16.20 25.10 -5.82
N PHE A 443 15.41 25.31 -4.80
CA PHE A 443 14.57 24.24 -4.23
C PHE A 443 13.25 24.10 -5.01
N TYR A 444 12.60 22.98 -4.86
CA TYR A 444 11.33 22.64 -5.51
C TYR A 444 10.20 23.65 -5.25
N ASN A 445 10.29 24.42 -4.17
CA ASN A 445 9.35 25.47 -3.80
C ASN A 445 9.75 26.88 -4.33
N GLY A 446 10.76 26.95 -5.20
CA GLY A 446 11.23 28.17 -5.79
C GLY A 446 12.16 29.02 -4.89
N THR A 447 12.52 28.55 -3.70
CA THR A 447 13.46 29.27 -2.83
C THR A 447 14.91 29.03 -3.26
N LEU A 448 15.74 30.06 -3.10
CA LEU A 448 17.15 30.09 -3.47
C LEU A 448 18.04 30.00 -2.22
N ALA A 449 19.14 29.28 -2.31
CA ALA A 449 20.18 29.26 -1.29
C ALA A 449 21.58 29.05 -1.90
N THR A 450 22.59 29.55 -1.23
CA THR A 450 23.96 29.24 -1.60
C THR A 450 24.50 28.02 -0.89
N PRO A 451 25.24 27.13 -1.59
CA PRO A 451 25.94 26.03 -0.94
C PRO A 451 26.94 26.62 0.07
N LYS A 452 27.00 26.04 1.27
CA LYS A 452 28.06 26.42 2.22
C LYS A 452 29.34 25.67 1.87
N ASP A 453 30.45 26.31 2.17
CA ASP A 453 31.76 25.67 2.14
C ASP A 453 31.70 24.45 3.08
N SER A 454 31.51 23.28 2.52
CA SER A 454 31.83 22.06 3.26
C SER A 454 33.34 22.04 3.41
N PRO A 455 33.90 21.89 4.61
CA PRO A 455 35.33 21.63 4.73
C PRO A 455 35.61 20.41 3.85
N VAL A 456 36.43 20.61 2.84
CA VAL A 456 36.93 19.53 1.97
C VAL A 456 37.38 18.41 2.89
N ALA A 457 36.69 17.27 2.85
CA ALA A 457 37.19 16.05 3.46
C ALA A 457 38.54 15.80 2.78
N GLN A 458 39.61 16.18 3.45
CA GLN A 458 40.96 15.82 3.08
C GLN A 458 40.97 14.29 3.09
N GLY A 459 41.11 13.72 1.90
CA GLY A 459 41.27 12.30 1.74
C GLY A 459 42.40 11.81 2.68
N PRO A 460 42.32 10.57 3.18
CA PRO A 460 43.34 10.05 4.08
C PRO A 460 44.70 10.22 3.43
N ALA A 461 45.58 10.97 4.10
CA ALA A 461 46.95 11.16 3.70
C ALA A 461 47.58 9.77 3.47
N VAL A 462 48.01 9.49 2.26
CA VAL A 462 48.80 8.32 1.92
C VAL A 462 50.06 8.40 2.77
N ARG A 463 50.12 7.61 3.85
CA ARG A 463 51.35 7.40 4.61
C ARG A 463 52.32 6.69 3.67
N ALA A 464 53.25 7.46 3.15
CA ALA A 464 54.47 6.90 2.55
C ALA A 464 55.17 6.05 3.62
N LYS A 465 55.28 4.76 3.38
CA LYS A 465 56.18 3.90 4.12
C LYS A 465 57.59 4.21 3.65
N GLY A 466 58.36 4.82 4.53
CA GLY A 466 59.81 4.76 4.50
C GLY A 466 60.29 3.47 5.20
#